data_bd0d895411c474bf9277dd9989286f83
#
_entry.id   bd0d895411c474bf9277dd9989286f83
#
_cell.length_a   1.000
_cell.length_b   1.000
_cell.length_c   1.000
_cell.angle_alpha   90.00
_cell.angle_beta   90.00
_cell.angle_gamma   90.00
#
_symmetry.space_group_name_H-M   'P 1'
#
loop_
_entity.id
_entity.type
_entity.pdbx_description
1 polymer ?
#
loop_
_entity_poly.entity_id
_entity_poly.type
_entity_poly.pdbx_seq_one_letter_code
_entity_poly.pdbx_strand_id
1 'polypeptide(L)'
;FANDNITGLSKRIKIRARWYSKYDQKFLNDFCKDKYFKFEVKRKVNNLSDKVLLSEVFCNKEDTFLERQNFLKKKLSQAISNYSKISKLLLRNIIFVGYKREYFQHFFSPNIRLTIDKDIACSISNQLPNSKKSIISNNYIIVEFKFEYNMEKLVTQLLKNFPFRRIRSSKYLYALSKYYRFSY
;
A
#
# COMPACT_ATOMS: atom_id res chain seq x y z
N PHE A 1 2.99 0.79 14.84
CA PHE A 1 2.56 0.21 13.54
C PHE A 1 3.70 -0.39 12.72
N ALA A 2 4.87 0.31 12.59
CA ALA A 2 6.02 -0.27 11.89
C ALA A 2 6.59 -1.46 12.68
N ASN A 3 6.81 -1.28 13.96
CA ASN A 3 7.27 -2.34 14.86
C ASN A 3 6.35 -3.56 14.84
N ASP A 4 5.04 -3.39 14.88
CA ASP A 4 4.07 -4.48 14.81
C ASP A 4 4.19 -5.32 13.52
N ASN A 5 4.65 -4.70 12.44
CA ASN A 5 4.92 -5.42 11.19
C ASN A 5 6.26 -6.16 11.23
N ILE A 6 7.30 -5.57 11.84
CA ILE A 6 8.63 -6.17 11.97
C ILE A 6 8.58 -7.37 12.91
N THR A 7 7.98 -7.20 14.07
CA THR A 7 7.85 -8.25 15.10
C THR A 7 6.85 -9.34 14.72
N GLY A 8 6.09 -9.15 13.64
CA GLY A 8 5.11 -10.13 13.16
C GLY A 8 3.90 -10.30 14.08
N LEU A 9 3.58 -9.28 14.90
CA LEU A 9 2.44 -9.32 15.80
C LEU A 9 1.15 -9.73 15.07
N SER A 10 0.41 -10.61 15.72
CA SER A 10 -0.83 -11.18 15.18
C SER A 10 -1.94 -10.15 15.05
N LYS A 11 -1.92 -9.08 15.86
CA LYS A 11 -2.89 -7.98 15.82
C LYS A 11 -2.22 -6.71 15.27
N ARG A 12 -2.65 -6.26 14.11
CA ARG A 12 -2.11 -5.04 13.50
C ARG A 12 -3.15 -4.30 12.66
N ILE A 13 -3.00 -2.98 12.61
CA ILE A 13 -3.84 -2.07 11.84
C ILE A 13 -2.97 -1.35 10.82
N LYS A 14 -3.46 -1.26 9.58
CA LYS A 14 -2.87 -0.42 8.53
C LYS A 14 -3.92 0.56 8.05
N ILE A 15 -3.56 1.82 8.00
CA ILE A 15 -4.39 2.89 7.48
C ILE A 15 -3.70 3.45 6.25
N ARG A 16 -4.45 3.62 5.17
CA ARG A 16 -3.90 4.14 3.91
C ARG A 16 -4.91 4.96 3.13
N ALA A 17 -4.41 5.97 2.43
CA ALA A 17 -5.06 6.54 1.27
C ALA A 17 -4.57 5.81 0.02
N ARG A 18 -5.47 5.42 -0.86
CA ARG A 18 -5.16 4.75 -2.12
C ARG A 18 -5.77 5.52 -3.26
N TRP A 19 -5.01 5.62 -4.34
CA TRP A 19 -5.50 6.11 -5.62
C TRP A 19 -5.01 5.20 -6.74
N TYR A 20 -5.62 5.35 -7.90
CA TYR A 20 -5.25 4.64 -9.11
C TYR A 20 -5.08 5.64 -10.23
N SER A 21 -3.95 5.62 -10.91
CA SER A 21 -3.71 6.40 -12.11
C SER A 21 -3.87 5.54 -13.36
N LYS A 22 -4.41 6.13 -14.42
CA LYS A 22 -4.50 5.52 -15.74
C LYS A 22 -3.27 5.81 -16.60
N TYR A 23 -2.40 6.71 -16.15
CA TYR A 23 -1.29 7.23 -16.94
C TYR A 23 0.04 6.61 -16.52
N ASP A 24 0.86 6.36 -17.53
CA ASP A 24 2.23 5.84 -17.39
C ASP A 24 3.21 6.96 -17.00
N GLN A 25 2.84 7.84 -16.08
CA GLN A 25 3.60 9.00 -15.69
C GLN A 25 4.41 8.78 -14.41
N LYS A 26 5.47 9.57 -14.26
CA LYS A 26 6.32 9.52 -13.08
C LYS A 26 5.50 9.72 -11.81
N PHE A 27 5.62 8.80 -10.92
CA PHE A 27 4.86 8.54 -9.68
C PHE A 27 4.30 9.76 -8.92
N LEU A 28 5.09 10.83 -8.80
CA LEU A 28 4.66 12.01 -8.03
C LEU A 28 3.81 12.99 -8.85
N ASN A 29 4.00 13.03 -10.16
CA ASN A 29 3.16 13.84 -11.03
C ASN A 29 1.73 13.32 -11.08
N ASP A 30 1.55 12.01 -10.91
CA ASP A 30 0.23 11.37 -10.88
C ASP A 30 -0.54 11.73 -9.62
N PHE A 31 0.12 11.82 -8.47
CA PHE A 31 -0.52 12.25 -7.22
C PHE A 31 -1.17 13.64 -7.34
N CYS A 32 -0.56 14.53 -8.11
CA CYS A 32 -1.12 15.87 -8.36
C CYS A 32 -2.25 15.88 -9.40
N LYS A 33 -2.35 14.85 -10.24
CA LYS A 33 -3.37 14.75 -11.29
C LYS A 33 -4.60 13.94 -10.88
N ASP A 34 -4.40 12.97 -9.99
CA ASP A 34 -5.48 12.09 -9.55
C ASP A 34 -6.40 12.82 -8.57
N LYS A 35 -7.68 12.69 -8.83
CA LYS A 35 -8.73 13.36 -8.07
C LYS A 35 -9.39 12.47 -7.03
N TYR A 36 -9.29 11.15 -7.19
CA TYR A 36 -10.10 10.20 -6.47
C TYR A 36 -9.25 9.34 -5.54
N PHE A 37 -9.53 9.44 -4.25
CA PHE A 37 -8.81 8.72 -3.19
C PHE A 37 -9.78 7.87 -2.37
N LYS A 38 -9.36 6.66 -2.03
CA LYS A 38 -10.05 5.75 -1.12
C LYS A 38 -9.28 5.66 0.19
N PHE A 39 -9.94 5.99 1.29
CA PHE A 39 -9.39 5.78 2.63
C PHE A 39 -9.81 4.41 3.15
N GLU A 40 -8.81 3.61 3.51
CA GLU A 40 -9.00 2.22 3.89
C GLU A 40 -8.29 1.91 5.21
N VAL A 41 -8.95 1.13 6.05
CA VAL A 41 -8.34 0.46 7.21
C VAL A 41 -8.29 -1.03 6.92
N LYS A 42 -7.11 -1.61 7.05
CA LYS A 42 -6.93 -3.06 7.03
C LYS A 42 -6.51 -3.50 8.43
N ARG A 43 -7.31 -4.36 9.04
CA ARG A 43 -7.01 -5.02 10.30
C ARG A 43 -6.56 -6.44 10.01
N LYS A 44 -5.58 -6.90 10.77
CA LYS A 44 -5.20 -8.30 10.81
C LYS A 44 -5.26 -8.77 12.26
N VAL A 45 -5.91 -9.91 12.49
CA VAL A 45 -5.95 -10.61 13.76
C VAL A 45 -5.63 -12.06 13.45
N ASN A 46 -4.48 -12.52 13.89
CA ASN A 46 -3.93 -13.85 13.56
C ASN A 46 -3.85 -14.04 12.02
N ASN A 47 -4.53 -15.05 11.49
CA ASN A 47 -4.59 -15.35 10.05
C ASN A 47 -5.73 -14.62 9.33
N LEU A 48 -6.66 -14.05 10.07
CA LEU A 48 -7.79 -13.31 9.50
C LEU A 48 -7.40 -11.87 9.21
N SER A 49 -7.88 -11.35 8.09
CA SER A 49 -7.73 -9.94 7.77
C SER A 49 -9.04 -9.41 7.21
N ASP A 50 -9.50 -8.31 7.77
CA ASP A 50 -10.60 -7.54 7.21
C ASP A 50 -10.11 -6.22 6.63
N LYS A 51 -10.90 -5.66 5.76
CA LYS A 51 -10.65 -4.41 5.09
C LYS A 51 -11.94 -3.59 5.11
N VAL A 52 -11.84 -2.40 5.70
CA VAL A 52 -12.97 -1.46 5.78
C VAL A 52 -12.64 -0.24 4.93
N LEU A 53 -13.53 0.13 4.03
CA LEU A 53 -13.52 1.40 3.33
C LEU A 53 -14.12 2.45 4.28
N LEU A 54 -13.34 3.48 4.63
CA LEU A 54 -13.79 4.55 5.51
C LEU A 54 -14.55 5.62 4.74
N SER A 55 -13.97 6.09 3.67
CA SER A 55 -14.54 7.11 2.79
C SER A 55 -13.84 7.15 1.44
N GLU A 56 -14.51 7.80 0.50
CA GLU A 56 -13.96 8.16 -0.80
C GLU A 56 -13.94 9.69 -0.91
N VAL A 57 -12.87 10.23 -1.46
CA VAL A 57 -12.62 11.66 -1.46
C VAL A 57 -12.13 12.12 -2.83
N PHE A 58 -12.69 13.22 -3.31
CA PHE A 58 -12.23 13.91 -4.51
C PHE A 58 -11.41 15.14 -4.13
N CYS A 59 -10.29 15.34 -4.82
CA CYS A 59 -9.48 16.56 -4.73
C CYS A 59 -9.63 17.40 -6.00
N ASN A 60 -9.45 18.70 -5.91
CA ASN A 60 -9.46 19.58 -7.07
C ASN A 60 -8.18 19.40 -7.90
N LYS A 61 -8.30 19.57 -9.23
CA LYS A 61 -7.14 19.44 -10.13
C LYS A 61 -6.07 20.49 -9.91
N GLU A 62 -6.50 21.68 -9.49
CA GLU A 62 -5.68 22.88 -9.39
C GLU A 62 -4.90 22.95 -8.08
N ASP A 63 -5.23 22.07 -7.10
CA ASP A 63 -4.53 22.07 -5.81
C ASP A 63 -3.04 21.75 -6.00
N THR A 64 -2.20 22.50 -5.33
CA THR A 64 -0.78 22.17 -5.20
C THR A 64 -0.60 20.86 -4.43
N PHE A 65 0.59 20.27 -4.53
CA PHE A 65 0.93 19.05 -3.76
C PHE A 65 0.68 19.22 -2.26
N LEU A 66 1.06 20.37 -1.69
CA LEU A 66 0.93 20.64 -0.25
C LEU A 66 -0.53 20.81 0.17
N GLU A 67 -1.31 21.56 -0.61
CA GLU A 67 -2.75 21.75 -0.35
C GLU A 67 -3.49 20.43 -0.39
N ARG A 68 -3.24 19.62 -1.41
CA ARG A 68 -3.81 18.30 -1.53
C ARG A 68 -3.42 17.38 -0.38
N GLN A 69 -2.15 17.41 0.04
CA GLN A 69 -1.68 16.64 1.19
C GLN A 69 -2.40 17.07 2.48
N ASN A 70 -2.55 18.35 2.73
CA ASN A 70 -3.25 18.87 3.89
C ASN A 70 -4.74 18.54 3.87
N PHE A 71 -5.37 18.67 2.71
CA PHE A 71 -6.75 18.28 2.52
C PHE A 71 -6.96 16.78 2.81
N LEU A 72 -6.13 15.91 2.26
CA LEU A 72 -6.21 14.47 2.50
C LEU A 72 -5.97 14.11 3.97
N LYS A 73 -5.03 14.80 4.66
CA LYS A 73 -4.82 14.63 6.11
C LYS A 73 -6.09 14.98 6.90
N LYS A 74 -6.70 16.14 6.62
CA LYS A 74 -7.94 16.57 7.27
C LYS A 74 -9.08 15.58 7.06
N LYS A 75 -9.29 15.15 5.80
CA LYS A 75 -10.34 14.17 5.46
C LYS A 75 -10.10 12.80 6.08
N LEU A 76 -8.85 12.33 6.10
CA LEU A 76 -8.50 11.09 6.76
C LEU A 76 -8.75 11.15 8.27
N SER A 77 -8.38 12.23 8.93
CA SER A 77 -8.63 12.44 10.36
C SER A 77 -10.12 12.44 10.67
N GLN A 78 -10.95 13.10 9.86
CA GLN A 78 -12.41 13.07 9.97
C GLN A 78 -12.97 11.65 9.79
N ALA A 79 -12.53 10.93 8.78
CA ALA A 79 -12.98 9.56 8.52
C ALA A 79 -12.63 8.60 9.68
N ILE A 80 -11.48 8.82 10.33
CA ILE A 80 -11.00 8.00 11.44
C ILE A 80 -11.72 8.38 12.74
N SER A 81 -12.05 9.65 12.99
CA SER A 81 -12.79 10.07 14.18
C SER A 81 -14.14 9.38 14.28
N ASN A 82 -14.77 9.10 13.14
CA ASN A 82 -16.01 8.35 13.04
C ASN A 82 -15.82 6.84 13.23
N TYR A 83 -14.59 6.35 13.23
CA TYR A 83 -14.26 4.94 13.41
C TYR A 83 -13.75 4.70 14.83
N SER A 84 -14.66 4.41 15.76
CA SER A 84 -14.47 4.38 17.22
C SER A 84 -13.23 3.64 17.73
N LYS A 85 -12.73 2.64 16.98
CA LYS A 85 -11.58 1.82 17.39
C LYS A 85 -10.22 2.50 17.15
N ILE A 86 -10.17 3.62 16.41
CA ILE A 86 -8.93 4.27 15.97
C ILE A 86 -8.91 5.77 16.32
N SER A 87 -10.01 6.31 16.85
CA SER A 87 -10.22 7.75 17.07
C SER A 87 -9.15 8.45 17.93
N LYS A 88 -8.42 7.70 18.77
CA LYS A 88 -7.38 8.26 19.65
C LYS A 88 -5.98 8.30 19.03
N LEU A 89 -5.81 7.87 17.77
CA LEU A 89 -4.50 7.80 17.13
C LEU A 89 -4.18 9.08 16.38
N LEU A 90 -3.09 9.75 16.79
CA LEU A 90 -2.49 10.84 16.01
C LEU A 90 -1.78 10.25 14.79
N LEU A 91 -2.40 10.38 13.62
CA LEU A 91 -1.85 9.86 12.38
C LEU A 91 -1.05 10.94 11.64
N ARG A 92 0.12 10.52 11.14
CA ARG A 92 0.93 11.31 10.23
C ARG A 92 1.09 10.57 8.91
N ASN A 93 1.00 11.27 7.80
CA ASN A 93 1.45 10.72 6.54
C ASN A 93 2.95 10.54 6.61
N ILE A 94 3.41 9.32 6.42
CA ILE A 94 4.83 9.01 6.57
C ILE A 94 5.45 8.78 5.20
N ILE A 95 4.82 7.97 4.37
CA ILE A 95 5.39 7.49 3.12
C ILE A 95 4.34 7.40 2.03
N PHE A 96 4.72 7.82 0.83
CA PHE A 96 4.07 7.48 -0.43
C PHE A 96 4.75 6.27 -1.04
N VAL A 97 3.94 5.34 -1.56
CA VAL A 97 4.43 4.17 -2.30
C VAL A 97 3.61 4.01 -3.57
N GLY A 98 4.28 4.05 -4.70
CA GLY A 98 3.71 3.79 -6.01
C GLY A 98 4.32 2.57 -6.68
N TYR A 99 3.57 1.96 -7.58
CA TYR A 99 4.01 0.81 -8.36
C TYR A 99 3.02 0.54 -9.49
N LYS A 100 3.50 -0.08 -10.56
CA LYS A 100 2.65 -0.65 -11.60
C LYS A 100 2.21 -2.04 -11.17
N ARG A 101 0.94 -2.38 -11.39
CA ARG A 101 0.39 -3.68 -11.02
C ARG A 101 -0.29 -4.35 -12.19
N GLU A 102 0.15 -5.58 -12.48
CA GLU A 102 -0.53 -6.49 -13.37
C GLU A 102 -1.36 -7.49 -12.53
N TYR A 103 -2.53 -7.86 -13.06
CA TYR A 103 -3.47 -8.77 -12.41
C TYR A 103 -3.64 -10.00 -13.26
N PHE A 104 -3.55 -11.15 -12.62
CA PHE A 104 -3.79 -12.46 -13.23
C PHE A 104 -4.74 -13.26 -12.35
N GLN A 105 -5.54 -14.09 -12.98
CA GLN A 105 -6.48 -14.99 -12.33
C GLN A 105 -6.32 -16.37 -12.95
N HIS A 106 -6.37 -17.40 -12.12
CA HIS A 106 -6.27 -18.76 -12.61
C HIS A 106 -7.55 -19.11 -13.39
N PHE A 107 -7.38 -19.68 -14.59
CA PHE A 107 -8.49 -19.91 -15.52
C PHE A 107 -9.56 -20.83 -14.91
N PHE A 108 -9.17 -21.98 -14.36
CA PHE A 108 -10.10 -22.95 -13.78
C PHE A 108 -10.48 -22.69 -12.32
N SER A 109 -9.77 -21.83 -11.62
CA SER A 109 -9.97 -21.55 -10.19
C SER A 109 -9.91 -20.05 -9.95
N PRO A 110 -11.01 -19.31 -10.17
CA PRO A 110 -11.03 -17.84 -10.07
C PRO A 110 -10.65 -17.30 -8.69
N ASN A 111 -10.72 -18.13 -7.65
CA ASN A 111 -10.31 -17.78 -6.29
C ASN A 111 -8.79 -17.73 -6.11
N ILE A 112 -8.02 -18.23 -7.10
CA ILE A 112 -6.57 -18.06 -7.13
C ILE A 112 -6.24 -16.87 -8.01
N ARG A 113 -5.63 -15.86 -7.41
CA ARG A 113 -5.23 -14.61 -8.06
C ARG A 113 -3.74 -14.39 -7.85
N LEU A 114 -3.08 -13.87 -8.88
CA LEU A 114 -1.69 -13.46 -8.83
C LEU A 114 -1.61 -11.98 -9.19
N THR A 115 -0.78 -11.24 -8.49
CA THR A 115 -0.45 -9.86 -8.85
C THR A 115 1.04 -9.72 -8.97
N ILE A 116 1.49 -8.98 -9.99
CA ILE A 116 2.88 -8.63 -10.22
C ILE A 116 3.02 -7.13 -10.06
N ASP A 117 3.80 -6.70 -9.08
CA ASP A 117 4.09 -5.28 -8.82
C ASP A 117 5.48 -4.94 -9.30
N LYS A 118 5.58 -4.00 -10.23
CA LYS A 118 6.81 -3.52 -10.86
C LYS A 118 6.99 -2.01 -10.62
N ASP A 119 8.16 -1.48 -10.92
CA ASP A 119 8.48 -0.04 -10.86
C ASP A 119 8.12 0.55 -9.49
N ILE A 120 8.55 -0.13 -8.42
CA ILE A 120 8.21 0.28 -7.06
C ILE A 120 9.03 1.50 -6.70
N ALA A 121 8.34 2.61 -6.46
CA ALA A 121 8.92 3.88 -6.04
C ALA A 121 8.34 4.33 -4.71
N CYS A 122 9.14 5.00 -3.89
CA CYS A 122 8.69 5.53 -2.61
C CYS A 122 9.26 6.92 -2.35
N SER A 123 8.53 7.70 -1.56
CA SER A 123 8.90 9.04 -1.14
C SER A 123 8.38 9.34 0.27
N ILE A 124 9.10 10.16 1.03
CA ILE A 124 8.63 10.65 2.34
C ILE A 124 7.69 11.83 2.14
N SER A 125 6.66 11.91 2.97
CA SER A 125 5.62 12.93 2.86
C SER A 125 6.11 14.37 3.14
N ASN A 126 7.24 14.55 3.81
CA ASN A 126 7.77 15.86 4.18
C ASN A 126 8.75 16.45 3.14
N GLN A 127 9.05 15.70 2.08
CA GLN A 127 9.94 16.17 1.02
C GLN A 127 9.11 16.54 -0.20
N LEU A 128 9.37 17.73 -0.73
CA LEU A 128 8.76 18.19 -1.98
C LEU A 128 9.12 17.20 -3.12
N PRO A 129 8.16 16.87 -3.99
CA PRO A 129 8.35 15.90 -5.06
C PRO A 129 9.48 16.23 -6.04
N ASN A 130 9.88 17.50 -6.11
CA ASN A 130 10.83 18.00 -7.11
C ASN A 130 12.31 17.77 -6.75
N SER A 131 12.64 17.30 -5.55
CA SER A 131 14.03 16.93 -5.26
C SER A 131 14.30 15.52 -5.81
N LYS A 132 15.25 15.38 -6.74
CA LYS A 132 15.71 14.08 -7.26
C LYS A 132 16.13 13.09 -6.15
N LYS A 133 16.42 13.59 -4.96
CA LYS A 133 16.79 12.81 -3.76
C LYS A 133 15.59 12.23 -3.00
N SER A 134 14.36 12.65 -3.33
CA SER A 134 13.16 12.25 -2.57
C SER A 134 12.51 10.96 -3.06
N ILE A 135 12.86 10.48 -4.25
CA ILE A 135 12.26 9.28 -4.82
C ILE A 135 13.29 8.16 -4.84
N ILE A 136 12.99 7.11 -4.11
CA ILE A 136 13.76 5.86 -4.16
C ILE A 136 12.98 4.90 -5.05
N SER A 137 13.53 4.56 -6.20
CA SER A 137 13.01 3.51 -7.07
C SER A 137 13.78 2.20 -6.83
N ASN A 138 13.12 1.10 -7.12
CA ASN A 138 13.74 -0.21 -7.02
C ASN A 138 13.36 -1.09 -8.21
N ASN A 139 14.31 -1.87 -8.67
CA ASN A 139 14.15 -2.77 -9.82
C ASN A 139 13.62 -4.16 -9.46
N TYR A 140 13.34 -4.44 -8.18
CA TYR A 140 12.77 -5.74 -7.84
C TYR A 140 11.26 -5.79 -8.13
N ILE A 141 10.81 -7.00 -8.42
CA ILE A 141 9.41 -7.31 -8.71
C ILE A 141 8.83 -8.04 -7.51
N ILE A 142 7.61 -7.71 -7.12
CA ILE A 142 6.89 -8.44 -6.09
C ILE A 142 5.77 -9.24 -6.76
N VAL A 143 5.85 -10.55 -6.60
CA VAL A 143 4.80 -11.48 -7.00
C VAL A 143 4.00 -11.88 -5.76
N GLU A 144 2.70 -11.65 -5.77
CA GLU A 144 1.80 -11.97 -4.66
C GLU A 144 0.70 -12.92 -5.12
N PHE A 145 0.65 -14.10 -4.51
CA PHE A 145 -0.47 -15.04 -4.67
C PHE A 145 -1.52 -14.78 -3.60
N LYS A 146 -2.78 -14.79 -4.01
CA LYS A 146 -3.95 -14.72 -3.13
C LYS A 146 -4.89 -15.84 -3.46
N PHE A 147 -5.26 -16.60 -2.44
CA PHE A 147 -6.13 -17.75 -2.58
C PHE A 147 -6.90 -17.99 -1.27
N GLU A 148 -7.98 -18.71 -1.35
CA GLU A 148 -8.75 -19.16 -0.19
C GLU A 148 -8.03 -20.37 0.46
N TYR A 149 -8.24 -20.55 1.74
CA TYR A 149 -7.56 -21.59 2.52
C TYR A 149 -7.73 -22.98 1.95
N ASN A 150 -8.92 -23.33 1.43
CA ASN A 150 -9.21 -24.60 0.78
C ASN A 150 -8.38 -24.86 -0.51
N MET A 151 -7.80 -23.81 -1.10
CA MET A 151 -6.95 -23.88 -2.31
C MET A 151 -5.46 -24.03 -1.99
N GLU A 152 -5.07 -24.11 -0.72
CA GLU A 152 -3.65 -24.12 -0.31
C GLU A 152 -2.87 -25.28 -0.92
N LYS A 153 -3.46 -26.48 -0.97
CA LYS A 153 -2.83 -27.68 -1.58
C LYS A 153 -2.53 -27.46 -3.06
N LEU A 154 -3.52 -26.94 -3.82
CA LEU A 154 -3.36 -26.68 -5.25
C LEU A 154 -2.29 -25.60 -5.49
N VAL A 155 -2.33 -24.51 -4.75
CA VAL A 155 -1.33 -23.43 -4.87
C VAL A 155 0.06 -23.93 -4.50
N THR A 156 0.19 -24.78 -3.49
CA THR A 156 1.48 -25.40 -3.13
C THR A 156 2.03 -26.25 -4.26
N GLN A 157 1.17 -27.01 -4.97
CA GLN A 157 1.58 -27.77 -6.15
C GLN A 157 2.04 -26.87 -7.29
N LEU A 158 1.30 -25.79 -7.58
CA LEU A 158 1.67 -24.80 -8.59
C LEU A 158 3.03 -24.12 -8.27
N LEU A 159 3.29 -23.88 -6.99
CA LEU A 159 4.51 -23.22 -6.54
C LEU A 159 5.74 -24.13 -6.46
N LYS A 160 5.59 -25.46 -6.53
CA LYS A 160 6.74 -26.38 -6.51
C LYS A 160 7.75 -26.12 -7.62
N ASN A 161 7.28 -25.74 -8.79
CA ASN A 161 8.12 -25.43 -9.95
C ASN A 161 8.48 -23.95 -10.06
N PHE A 162 8.10 -23.14 -9.07
CA PHE A 162 8.40 -21.71 -9.08
C PHE A 162 9.83 -21.49 -8.57
N PRO A 163 10.69 -20.77 -9.32
CA PRO A 163 12.13 -20.70 -9.03
C PRO A 163 12.47 -19.80 -7.84
N PHE A 164 11.49 -19.27 -7.11
CA PHE A 164 11.71 -18.31 -6.04
C PHE A 164 11.19 -18.79 -4.70
N ARG A 165 11.97 -18.53 -3.66
CA ARG A 165 11.55 -18.82 -2.30
C ARG A 165 10.51 -17.80 -1.81
N ARG A 166 9.48 -18.28 -1.11
CA ARG A 166 8.50 -17.42 -0.44
C ARG A 166 9.17 -16.58 0.64
N ILE A 167 8.95 -15.27 0.60
CA ILE A 167 9.42 -14.32 1.60
C ILE A 167 8.26 -13.46 2.13
N ARG A 168 8.43 -12.91 3.32
CA ARG A 168 7.55 -11.85 3.79
C ARG A 168 7.96 -10.54 3.11
N SER A 169 7.02 -9.85 2.47
CA SER A 169 7.29 -8.57 1.83
C SER A 169 6.26 -7.53 2.22
N SER A 170 6.73 -6.33 2.53
CA SER A 170 5.88 -5.17 2.78
C SER A 170 6.53 -3.94 2.14
N LYS A 171 5.92 -3.42 1.07
CA LYS A 171 6.37 -2.19 0.40
C LYS A 171 6.53 -1.01 1.35
N TYR A 172 5.64 -0.91 2.33
CA TYR A 172 5.70 0.13 3.36
C TYR A 172 6.95 0.00 4.24
N LEU A 173 7.26 -1.20 4.74
CA LEU A 173 8.46 -1.42 5.55
C LEU A 173 9.73 -1.25 4.74
N TYR A 174 9.72 -1.73 3.51
CA TYR A 174 10.82 -1.49 2.57
C TYR A 174 11.09 0.01 2.40
N ALA A 175 10.05 0.79 2.13
CA ALA A 175 10.18 2.22 1.99
C ALA A 175 10.70 2.88 3.29
N LEU A 176 10.18 2.49 4.45
CA LEU A 176 10.67 2.97 5.75
C LEU A 176 12.15 2.64 5.97
N SER A 177 12.57 1.41 5.67
CA SER A 177 13.97 0.99 5.89
C SER A 177 14.96 1.82 5.08
N LYS A 178 14.56 2.24 3.87
CA LYS A 178 15.40 3.10 3.03
C LYS A 178 15.59 4.51 3.58
N TYR A 179 14.57 5.05 4.25
CA TYR A 179 14.63 6.40 4.79
C TYR A 179 15.18 6.46 6.22
N TYR A 180 14.87 5.46 7.03
CA TYR A 180 15.24 5.44 8.45
C TYR A 180 16.39 4.49 8.78
N ARG A 181 17.05 3.91 7.75
CA ARG A 181 18.26 3.09 7.85
C ARG A 181 18.16 1.95 8.87
N PHE A 182 17.05 1.24 8.90
CA PHE A 182 16.96 0.01 9.67
C PHE A 182 16.90 -1.22 8.73
N SER A 183 17.38 -2.36 9.19
CA SER A 183 17.30 -3.63 8.46
C SER A 183 15.86 -4.14 8.43
N TYR A 184 15.45 -4.62 7.27
CA TYR A 184 14.11 -5.20 7.05
C TYR A 184 14.20 -6.51 6.29
#